data_b74d568d8788a47ccbb92f3857a45d1d
#
_entry.id   b74d568d8788a47ccbb92f3857a45d1d
#
_cell.length_a   1.000
_cell.length_b   1.000
_cell.length_c   1.000
_cell.angle_alpha   90.00
_cell.angle_beta   90.00
_cell.angle_gamma   90.00
#
_symmetry.space_group_name_H-M   'P 1'
#
loop_
_entity.id
_entity.type
_entity.pdbx_description
1 polymer ?
#
loop_
_entity_poly.entity_id
_entity_poly.type
_entity_poly.pdbx_seq_one_letter_code
_entity_poly.pdbx_strand_id
1 'polypeptide(L)'
;MSPFELLFLAIGLSMDAFAVAICKGLSSKHFNQKHAVIIALYFGTFQALMPAIGYLLGFRFQQSITTYDHWIAFILLALIGGNMIKESFDHETETSSPSIHFKEMLILAIATSIDALAVGVTFAFLQVSLIPAVSTIGIITFMISVLGVKIGNVFGMKYKSKAEFAGGVILILIGGKILMEHLFF
;
A
#
# COMPACT_ATOMS: atom_id res chain seq x y z
N MET A 1 0.61 -4.17 24.65
CA MET A 1 -0.36 -3.85 23.62
C MET A 1 -1.44 -4.92 23.63
N SER A 2 -2.71 -4.54 23.74
CA SER A 2 -3.82 -5.49 23.72
C SER A 2 -4.06 -6.06 22.32
N PRO A 3 -4.64 -7.28 22.19
CA PRO A 3 -4.96 -7.83 20.86
C PRO A 3 -5.90 -6.93 20.04
N PHE A 4 -6.80 -6.20 20.70
CA PHE A 4 -7.70 -5.25 20.03
C PHE A 4 -6.96 -4.02 19.49
N GLU A 5 -6.04 -3.45 20.27
CA GLU A 5 -5.20 -2.33 19.80
C GLU A 5 -4.38 -2.74 18.59
N LEU A 6 -3.79 -3.95 18.62
CA LEU A 6 -3.04 -4.48 17.51
C LEU A 6 -3.92 -4.70 16.26
N LEU A 7 -5.15 -5.19 16.43
CA LEU A 7 -6.10 -5.38 15.34
C LEU A 7 -6.45 -4.04 14.67
N PHE A 8 -6.80 -3.02 15.46
CA PHE A 8 -7.13 -1.69 14.92
C PHE A 8 -5.92 -1.04 14.24
N LEU A 9 -4.73 -1.17 14.82
CA LEU A 9 -3.51 -0.70 14.20
C LEU A 9 -3.25 -1.41 12.86
N ALA A 10 -3.38 -2.73 12.82
CA ALA A 10 -3.18 -3.51 11.59
C ALA A 10 -4.19 -3.14 10.50
N ILE A 11 -5.45 -2.90 10.85
CA ILE A 11 -6.45 -2.40 9.89
C ILE A 11 -6.06 -1.00 9.40
N GLY A 12 -5.68 -0.09 10.30
CA GLY A 12 -5.24 1.26 9.92
C GLY A 12 -4.07 1.23 8.94
N LEU A 13 -3.00 0.50 9.28
CA LEU A 13 -1.82 0.32 8.44
C LEU A 13 -2.11 -0.34 7.09
N SER A 14 -3.17 -1.15 6.98
CA SER A 14 -3.51 -1.83 5.73
C SER A 14 -4.33 -0.95 4.77
N MET A 15 -4.75 0.25 5.17
CA MET A 15 -5.61 1.10 4.33
C MET A 15 -4.90 1.61 3.07
N ASP A 16 -3.61 1.91 3.15
CA ASP A 16 -2.83 2.34 1.99
C ASP A 16 -2.70 1.21 0.96
N ALA A 17 -2.36 0.01 1.43
CA ALA A 17 -2.32 -1.19 0.60
C ALA A 17 -3.70 -1.52 0.00
N PHE A 18 -4.79 -1.32 0.76
CA PHE A 18 -6.16 -1.49 0.29
C PHE A 18 -6.51 -0.52 -0.84
N ALA A 19 -6.18 0.77 -0.68
CA ALA A 19 -6.44 1.79 -1.70
C ALA A 19 -5.71 1.46 -3.01
N VAL A 20 -4.43 1.09 -2.92
CA VAL A 20 -3.64 0.68 -4.10
C VAL A 20 -4.14 -0.64 -4.69
N ALA A 21 -4.58 -1.59 -3.87
CA ALA A 21 -5.17 -2.85 -4.33
C ALA A 21 -6.48 -2.61 -5.12
N ILE A 22 -7.32 -1.67 -4.68
CA ILE A 22 -8.50 -1.23 -5.44
C ILE A 22 -8.07 -0.68 -6.79
N CYS A 23 -7.08 0.22 -6.84
CA CYS A 23 -6.58 0.80 -8.08
C CYS A 23 -6.08 -0.28 -9.06
N LYS A 24 -5.35 -1.27 -8.58
CA LYS A 24 -4.90 -2.42 -9.39
C LYS A 24 -6.07 -3.28 -9.88
N GLY A 25 -7.10 -3.46 -9.05
CA GLY A 25 -8.33 -4.13 -9.44
C GLY A 25 -9.10 -3.37 -10.54
N LEU A 26 -9.16 -2.04 -10.45
CA LEU A 26 -9.81 -1.17 -11.44
C LEU A 26 -9.18 -1.28 -12.83
N SER A 27 -7.85 -1.36 -12.90
CA SER A 27 -7.09 -1.48 -14.16
C SER A 27 -7.22 -2.87 -14.81
N SER A 28 -7.79 -3.85 -14.12
CA SER A 28 -7.87 -5.25 -14.57
C SER A 28 -9.14 -5.52 -15.38
N LYS A 29 -9.02 -5.97 -16.64
CA LYS A 29 -10.18 -6.27 -17.52
C LYS A 29 -11.07 -7.40 -17.00
N HIS A 30 -10.49 -8.38 -16.32
CA HIS A 30 -11.19 -9.53 -15.73
C HIS A 30 -10.62 -9.85 -14.35
N PHE A 31 -11.50 -10.22 -13.42
CA PHE A 31 -11.05 -10.68 -12.13
C PHE A 31 -10.28 -11.99 -12.24
N ASN A 32 -9.02 -11.95 -11.89
CA ASN A 32 -8.17 -13.13 -11.84
C ASN A 32 -7.73 -13.36 -10.39
N GLN A 33 -8.19 -14.44 -9.79
CA GLN A 33 -7.87 -14.80 -8.42
C GLN A 33 -6.36 -14.92 -8.18
N LYS A 34 -5.60 -15.47 -9.15
CA LYS A 34 -4.15 -15.59 -9.03
C LYS A 34 -3.50 -14.21 -8.95
N HIS A 35 -3.94 -13.26 -9.76
CA HIS A 35 -3.44 -11.88 -9.71
C HIS A 35 -3.78 -11.21 -8.38
N ALA A 36 -5.01 -11.36 -7.89
CA ALA A 36 -5.41 -10.81 -6.60
C ALA A 36 -4.56 -11.36 -5.45
N VAL A 37 -4.30 -12.67 -5.44
CA VAL A 37 -3.45 -13.33 -4.43
C VAL A 37 -2.00 -12.85 -4.54
N ILE A 38 -1.44 -12.71 -5.74
CA ILE A 38 -0.07 -12.22 -5.93
C ILE A 38 0.06 -10.79 -5.41
N ILE A 39 -0.87 -9.89 -5.78
CA ILE A 39 -0.88 -8.50 -5.31
C ILE A 39 -0.96 -8.46 -3.78
N ALA A 40 -1.88 -9.22 -3.20
CA ALA A 40 -2.06 -9.29 -1.76
C ALA A 40 -0.85 -9.89 -1.03
N LEU A 41 -0.14 -10.85 -1.65
CA LEU A 41 1.11 -11.40 -1.11
C LEU A 41 2.21 -10.33 -1.07
N TYR A 42 2.35 -9.51 -2.12
CA TYR A 42 3.29 -8.40 -2.07
C TYR A 42 2.98 -7.46 -0.91
N PHE A 43 1.76 -6.96 -0.84
CA PHE A 43 1.39 -6.01 0.21
C PHE A 43 1.48 -6.62 1.61
N GLY A 44 0.93 -7.81 1.83
CA GLY A 44 0.97 -8.48 3.13
C GLY A 44 2.39 -8.82 3.59
N THR A 45 3.25 -9.26 2.65
CA THR A 45 4.65 -9.58 2.97
C THR A 45 5.44 -8.34 3.35
N PHE A 46 5.33 -7.26 2.58
CA PHE A 46 6.05 -6.02 2.88
C PHE A 46 5.49 -5.34 4.14
N GLN A 47 4.19 -5.41 4.35
CA GLN A 47 3.55 -4.88 5.55
C GLN A 47 3.93 -5.65 6.83
N ALA A 48 4.35 -6.90 6.72
CA ALA A 48 4.94 -7.66 7.83
C ALA A 48 6.46 -7.43 7.96
N LEU A 49 7.16 -7.34 6.82
CA LEU A 49 8.61 -7.22 6.78
C LEU A 49 9.10 -5.84 7.27
N MET A 50 8.40 -4.76 6.87
CA MET A 50 8.81 -3.40 7.22
C MET A 50 8.80 -3.13 8.73
N PRO A 51 7.77 -3.48 9.51
CA PRO A 51 7.84 -3.29 10.95
C PRO A 51 8.88 -4.23 11.60
N ALA A 52 9.18 -5.38 11.02
CA ALA A 52 10.29 -6.21 11.50
C ALA A 52 11.65 -5.52 11.30
N ILE A 53 11.86 -4.91 10.13
CA ILE A 53 13.05 -4.10 9.85
C ILE A 53 13.09 -2.87 10.77
N GLY A 54 11.98 -2.15 10.91
CA GLY A 54 11.84 -1.01 11.80
C GLY A 54 12.19 -1.34 13.26
N TYR A 55 11.71 -2.49 13.73
CA TYR A 55 12.03 -3.00 15.07
C TYR A 55 13.53 -3.23 15.25
N LEU A 56 14.20 -3.85 14.28
CA LEU A 56 15.64 -4.07 14.31
C LEU A 56 16.44 -2.76 14.25
N LEU A 57 15.97 -1.79 13.46
CA LEU A 57 16.60 -0.49 13.35
C LEU A 57 16.32 0.42 14.54
N GLY A 58 15.18 0.26 15.23
CA GLY A 58 14.77 1.06 16.37
C GLY A 58 15.79 1.02 17.52
N PHE A 59 16.53 -0.06 17.65
CA PHE A 59 17.63 -0.14 18.61
C PHE A 59 18.90 0.62 18.21
N ARG A 60 19.04 0.97 16.93
CA ARG A 60 20.29 1.59 16.41
C ARG A 60 20.15 3.04 15.96
N PHE A 61 18.95 3.49 15.56
CA PHE A 61 18.79 4.78 14.86
C PHE A 61 17.50 5.52 15.24
N GLN A 62 17.47 6.06 16.46
CA GLN A 62 16.30 6.74 17.00
C GLN A 62 15.88 8.05 16.31
N GLN A 63 16.74 8.70 15.53
CA GLN A 63 16.50 10.06 15.02
C GLN A 63 16.54 10.25 13.50
N SER A 64 17.01 9.29 12.72
CA SER A 64 17.31 9.55 11.30
C SER A 64 16.29 9.03 10.31
N ILE A 65 15.36 8.15 10.71
CA ILE A 65 14.46 7.46 9.75
C ILE A 65 13.25 8.31 9.39
N THR A 66 12.77 9.18 10.26
CA THR A 66 11.50 9.89 10.09
C THR A 66 11.54 11.08 9.14
N THR A 67 12.71 11.56 8.74
CA THR A 67 12.82 12.84 8.03
C THR A 67 12.52 12.75 6.53
N TYR A 68 12.74 11.61 5.88
CA TYR A 68 12.63 11.47 4.42
C TYR A 68 11.49 10.55 3.94
N ASP A 69 10.89 9.77 4.82
CA ASP A 69 9.92 8.73 4.48
C ASP A 69 8.70 9.29 3.73
N HIS A 70 8.23 10.46 4.14
CA HIS A 70 7.05 11.12 3.58
C HIS A 70 7.28 11.65 2.16
N TRP A 71 8.48 12.16 1.88
CA TRP A 71 8.85 12.60 0.54
C TRP A 71 8.93 11.44 -0.43
N ILE A 72 9.50 10.31 0.01
CA ILE A 72 9.59 9.08 -0.81
C ILE A 72 8.19 8.54 -1.10
N ALA A 73 7.33 8.42 -0.07
CA ALA A 73 5.96 7.98 -0.23
C ALA A 73 5.17 8.89 -1.18
N PHE A 74 5.25 10.22 -1.01
CA PHE A 74 4.59 11.18 -1.88
C PHE A 74 5.04 11.04 -3.33
N ILE A 75 6.35 11.03 -3.60
CA ILE A 75 6.89 10.94 -4.96
C ILE A 75 6.43 9.64 -5.63
N LEU A 76 6.49 8.50 -4.92
CA LEU A 76 6.07 7.22 -5.46
C LEU A 76 4.56 7.19 -5.76
N LEU A 77 3.72 7.65 -4.84
CA LEU A 77 2.26 7.70 -5.03
C LEU A 77 1.88 8.69 -6.13
N ALA A 78 2.58 9.84 -6.23
CA ALA A 78 2.35 10.82 -7.29
C ALA A 78 2.74 10.28 -8.68
N LEU A 79 3.85 9.55 -8.79
CA LEU A 79 4.26 8.91 -10.05
C LEU A 79 3.26 7.86 -10.51
N ILE A 80 2.79 7.01 -9.60
CA ILE A 80 1.83 5.96 -9.91
C ILE A 80 0.47 6.55 -10.24
N GLY A 81 -0.02 7.48 -9.43
CA GLY A 81 -1.27 8.18 -9.67
C GLY A 81 -1.25 8.96 -10.99
N GLY A 82 -0.14 9.62 -11.30
CA GLY A 82 0.08 10.30 -12.58
C GLY A 82 0.04 9.35 -13.77
N ASN A 83 0.66 8.17 -13.66
CA ASN A 83 0.60 7.16 -14.72
C ASN A 83 -0.81 6.61 -14.93
N MET A 84 -1.57 6.35 -13.86
CA MET A 84 -2.96 5.93 -13.94
C MET A 84 -3.86 6.99 -14.63
N ILE A 85 -3.66 8.27 -14.30
CA ILE A 85 -4.36 9.37 -14.95
C ILE A 85 -4.02 9.40 -16.43
N LYS A 86 -2.76 9.26 -16.81
CA LYS A 86 -2.34 9.18 -18.21
C LYS A 86 -3.02 8.02 -18.95
N GLU A 87 -3.00 6.83 -18.39
CA GLU A 87 -3.66 5.64 -18.95
C GLU A 87 -5.18 5.82 -19.12
N SER A 88 -5.83 6.62 -18.27
CA SER A 88 -7.26 6.91 -18.38
C SER A 88 -7.64 7.72 -19.63
N PHE A 89 -6.70 8.49 -20.19
CA PHE A 89 -6.89 9.30 -21.40
C PHE A 89 -6.44 8.57 -22.67
N ASP A 90 -5.57 7.57 -22.55
CA ASP A 90 -5.12 6.77 -23.70
C ASP A 90 -6.21 5.77 -24.10
N HIS A 91 -7.05 6.17 -25.03
CA HIS A 91 -8.14 5.35 -25.60
C HIS A 91 -7.67 4.28 -26.58
N GLU A 92 -6.36 4.10 -26.74
CA GLU A 92 -5.87 3.09 -27.66
C GLU A 92 -5.97 1.69 -27.07
N THR A 93 -6.73 0.90 -27.79
CA THR A 93 -6.88 -0.54 -27.76
C THR A 93 -5.55 -1.27 -27.69
N GLU A 94 -4.92 -1.29 -26.56
CA GLU A 94 -3.85 -2.24 -26.35
C GLU A 94 -4.34 -3.39 -25.48
N THR A 95 -4.27 -4.57 -26.07
CA THR A 95 -4.31 -5.88 -25.48
C THR A 95 -3.13 -6.09 -24.48
N SER A 96 -2.86 -5.13 -23.64
CA SER A 96 -1.97 -5.36 -22.53
C SER A 96 -2.74 -6.17 -21.49
N SER A 97 -2.42 -7.45 -21.45
CA SER A 97 -2.65 -8.26 -20.28
C SER A 97 -2.24 -7.42 -19.06
N PRO A 98 -3.00 -7.40 -17.97
CA PRO A 98 -2.57 -6.76 -16.75
C PRO A 98 -1.32 -7.49 -16.28
N SER A 99 -0.18 -7.10 -16.84
CA SER A 99 1.11 -7.67 -16.48
C SER A 99 1.44 -7.12 -15.10
N ILE A 100 1.45 -8.01 -14.12
CA ILE A 100 2.01 -7.71 -12.82
C ILE A 100 3.50 -7.54 -13.03
N HIS A 101 3.92 -6.33 -13.38
CA HIS A 101 5.34 -6.04 -13.49
C HIS A 101 5.95 -6.10 -12.10
N PHE A 102 6.87 -7.03 -11.90
CA PHE A 102 7.57 -7.24 -10.63
C PHE A 102 8.09 -5.93 -10.02
N LYS A 103 8.74 -5.09 -10.83
CA LYS A 103 9.28 -3.81 -10.37
C LYS A 103 8.19 -2.85 -9.85
N GLU A 104 7.07 -2.77 -10.55
CA GLU A 104 5.96 -1.91 -10.16
C GLU A 104 5.33 -2.38 -8.84
N MET A 105 5.07 -3.68 -8.72
CA MET A 105 4.52 -4.25 -7.48
C MET A 105 5.46 -4.09 -6.30
N LEU A 106 6.76 -4.24 -6.53
CA LEU A 106 7.77 -4.03 -5.49
C LEU A 106 7.76 -2.57 -4.99
N ILE A 107 7.76 -1.61 -5.91
CA ILE A 107 7.74 -0.18 -5.58
C ILE A 107 6.46 0.16 -4.80
N LEU A 108 5.30 -0.32 -5.27
CA LEU A 108 4.02 -0.12 -4.59
C LEU A 108 4.01 -0.69 -3.17
N ALA A 109 4.48 -1.93 -3.03
CA ALA A 109 4.53 -2.61 -1.73
C ALA A 109 5.47 -1.90 -0.75
N ILE A 110 6.62 -1.41 -1.21
CA ILE A 110 7.52 -0.60 -0.38
C ILE A 110 6.84 0.72 0.00
N ALA A 111 6.26 1.45 -0.97
CA ALA A 111 5.64 2.75 -0.72
C ALA A 111 4.51 2.67 0.30
N THR A 112 3.64 1.63 0.21
CA THR A 112 2.50 1.45 1.11
C THR A 112 2.86 0.88 2.48
N SER A 113 4.11 0.50 2.72
CA SER A 113 4.55 -0.11 3.98
C SER A 113 5.62 0.71 4.73
N ILE A 114 5.89 1.94 4.28
CA ILE A 114 6.86 2.83 4.95
C ILE A 114 6.36 3.24 6.34
N ASP A 115 5.08 3.49 6.51
CA ASP A 115 4.42 3.77 7.79
C ASP A 115 4.57 2.59 8.77
N ALA A 116 4.47 1.36 8.26
CA ALA A 116 4.68 0.16 9.04
C ALA A 116 6.13 0.04 9.55
N LEU A 117 7.12 0.56 8.81
CA LEU A 117 8.51 0.65 9.28
C LEU A 117 8.61 1.56 10.51
N ALA A 118 7.98 2.74 10.49
CA ALA A 118 7.96 3.66 11.62
C ALA A 118 7.26 3.03 12.85
N VAL A 119 6.16 2.32 12.63
CA VAL A 119 5.48 1.56 13.69
C VAL A 119 6.37 0.47 14.27
N GLY A 120 7.17 -0.20 13.43
CA GLY A 120 8.15 -1.19 13.89
C GLY A 120 9.20 -0.59 14.84
N VAL A 121 9.70 0.61 14.54
CA VAL A 121 10.59 1.36 15.46
C VAL A 121 9.88 1.59 16.80
N THR A 122 8.63 2.02 16.78
CA THR A 122 7.81 2.22 18.00
C THR A 122 7.63 0.92 18.78
N PHE A 123 7.44 -0.21 18.11
CA PHE A 123 7.34 -1.53 18.74
C PHE A 123 8.60 -1.91 19.50
N ALA A 124 9.78 -1.51 19.00
CA ALA A 124 11.04 -1.74 19.71
C ALA A 124 11.08 -0.99 21.04
N PHE A 125 10.61 0.27 21.09
CA PHE A 125 10.56 1.04 22.33
C PHE A 125 9.52 0.54 23.33
N LEU A 126 8.36 0.13 22.83
CA LEU A 126 7.27 -0.40 23.66
C LEU A 126 7.46 -1.87 24.04
N GLN A 127 8.56 -2.50 23.62
CA GLN A 127 8.86 -3.91 23.87
C GLN A 127 7.70 -4.84 23.45
N VAL A 128 7.04 -4.53 22.35
CA VAL A 128 5.94 -5.34 21.81
C VAL A 128 6.51 -6.67 21.29
N SER A 129 5.77 -7.77 21.52
CA SER A 129 6.12 -9.07 20.94
C SER A 129 6.06 -9.01 19.41
N LEU A 130 7.23 -8.98 18.76
CA LEU A 130 7.35 -8.70 17.32
C LEU A 130 6.59 -9.72 16.44
N ILE A 131 6.81 -11.02 16.68
CA ILE A 131 6.26 -12.08 15.82
C ILE A 131 4.73 -12.04 15.73
N PRO A 132 3.96 -11.99 16.83
CA PRO A 132 2.51 -11.84 16.76
C PRO A 132 2.09 -10.55 16.06
N ALA A 133 2.80 -9.44 16.33
CA ALA A 133 2.45 -8.14 15.75
C ALA A 133 2.60 -8.15 14.23
N VAL A 134 3.76 -8.52 13.69
CA VAL A 134 4.01 -8.51 12.25
C VAL A 134 3.16 -9.55 11.51
N SER A 135 2.90 -10.70 12.13
CA SER A 135 2.02 -11.72 11.55
C SER A 135 0.59 -11.21 11.43
N THR A 136 0.06 -10.57 12.47
CA THR A 136 -1.28 -9.98 12.45
C THR A 136 -1.39 -8.90 11.38
N ILE A 137 -0.44 -7.98 11.32
CA ILE A 137 -0.41 -6.91 10.32
C ILE A 137 -0.37 -7.50 8.91
N GLY A 138 0.54 -8.42 8.63
CA GLY A 138 0.69 -9.03 7.31
C GLY A 138 -0.55 -9.80 6.86
N ILE A 139 -1.17 -10.60 7.74
CA ILE A 139 -2.39 -11.37 7.43
C ILE A 139 -3.57 -10.45 7.16
N ILE A 140 -3.77 -9.42 7.98
CA ILE A 140 -4.86 -8.46 7.80
C ILE A 140 -4.67 -7.69 6.49
N THR A 141 -3.47 -7.20 6.23
CA THR A 141 -3.17 -6.52 4.97
C THR A 141 -3.40 -7.42 3.76
N PHE A 142 -2.98 -8.67 3.82
CA PHE A 142 -3.26 -9.64 2.77
C PHE A 142 -4.77 -9.80 2.50
N MET A 143 -5.56 -10.03 3.55
CA MET A 143 -7.01 -10.22 3.43
C MET A 143 -7.70 -8.98 2.86
N ILE A 144 -7.36 -7.81 3.38
CA ILE A 144 -7.94 -6.54 2.94
C ILE A 144 -7.52 -6.22 1.50
N SER A 145 -6.29 -6.53 1.10
CA SER A 145 -5.81 -6.33 -0.28
C SER A 145 -6.52 -7.24 -1.29
N VAL A 146 -6.78 -8.51 -0.94
CA VAL A 146 -7.61 -9.39 -1.80
C VAL A 146 -9.00 -8.80 -2.02
N LEU A 147 -9.62 -8.29 -0.94
CA LEU A 147 -10.92 -7.63 -1.03
C LEU A 147 -10.83 -6.35 -1.88
N GLY A 148 -9.78 -5.57 -1.72
CA GLY A 148 -9.52 -4.36 -2.51
C GLY A 148 -9.45 -4.63 -4.00
N VAL A 149 -8.66 -5.62 -4.42
CA VAL A 149 -8.57 -6.03 -5.84
C VAL A 149 -9.93 -6.48 -6.37
N LYS A 150 -10.69 -7.26 -5.60
CA LYS A 150 -12.02 -7.73 -6.01
C LYS A 150 -12.99 -6.58 -6.18
N ILE A 151 -13.06 -5.67 -5.21
CA ILE A 151 -13.90 -4.48 -5.26
C ILE A 151 -13.52 -3.63 -6.47
N GLY A 152 -12.23 -3.33 -6.63
CA GLY A 152 -11.72 -2.54 -7.75
C GLY A 152 -12.10 -3.13 -9.10
N ASN A 153 -11.93 -4.45 -9.28
CA ASN A 153 -12.29 -5.10 -10.55
C ASN A 153 -13.79 -5.02 -10.88
N VAL A 154 -14.66 -5.24 -9.89
CA VAL A 154 -16.13 -5.14 -10.10
C VAL A 154 -16.51 -3.74 -10.53
N PHE A 155 -15.94 -2.70 -9.94
CA PHE A 155 -16.20 -1.31 -10.35
C PHE A 155 -15.54 -0.97 -11.67
N GLY A 156 -14.32 -1.45 -11.93
CA GLY A 156 -13.54 -1.17 -13.13
C GLY A 156 -14.16 -1.71 -14.40
N MET A 157 -14.78 -2.89 -14.38
CA MET A 157 -15.48 -3.45 -15.53
C MET A 157 -16.60 -2.54 -16.07
N LYS A 158 -17.23 -1.74 -15.21
CA LYS A 158 -18.34 -0.87 -15.60
C LYS A 158 -17.88 0.54 -16.02
N TYR A 159 -16.78 1.04 -15.45
CA TYR A 159 -16.34 2.43 -15.58
C TYR A 159 -14.82 2.58 -15.69
N LYS A 160 -14.16 1.76 -16.52
CA LYS A 160 -12.70 1.62 -16.57
C LYS A 160 -11.94 2.97 -16.57
N SER A 161 -12.17 3.81 -17.57
CA SER A 161 -11.47 5.10 -17.71
C SER A 161 -11.74 6.06 -16.54
N LYS A 162 -13.01 6.17 -16.11
CA LYS A 162 -13.36 7.03 -14.96
C LYS A 162 -12.76 6.50 -13.65
N ALA A 163 -12.67 5.18 -13.52
CA ALA A 163 -12.11 4.53 -12.35
C ALA A 163 -10.59 4.67 -12.29
N GLU A 164 -9.89 4.56 -13.41
CA GLU A 164 -8.44 4.81 -13.51
C GLU A 164 -8.11 6.27 -13.19
N PHE A 165 -8.87 7.22 -13.71
CA PHE A 165 -8.73 8.63 -13.39
C PHE A 165 -8.96 8.89 -11.89
N ALA A 166 -10.06 8.39 -11.34
CA ALA A 166 -10.39 8.57 -9.91
C ALA A 166 -9.33 7.91 -9.00
N GLY A 167 -8.87 6.71 -9.34
CA GLY A 167 -7.82 6.01 -8.61
C GLY A 167 -6.50 6.80 -8.60
N GLY A 168 -6.09 7.31 -9.76
CA GLY A 168 -4.91 8.15 -9.87
C GLY A 168 -4.99 9.43 -9.03
N VAL A 169 -6.13 10.11 -9.06
CA VAL A 169 -6.38 11.30 -8.23
C VAL A 169 -6.32 10.96 -6.74
N ILE A 170 -6.96 9.86 -6.32
CA ILE A 170 -6.95 9.40 -4.92
C ILE A 170 -5.52 9.13 -4.45
N LEU A 171 -4.68 8.45 -5.24
CA LEU A 171 -3.29 8.18 -4.88
C LEU A 171 -2.47 9.46 -4.70
N ILE A 172 -2.66 10.44 -5.59
CA ILE A 172 -1.98 11.74 -5.46
C ILE A 172 -2.45 12.49 -4.20
N LEU A 173 -3.76 12.45 -3.90
CA LEU A 173 -4.32 13.08 -2.71
C LEU A 173 -3.82 12.41 -1.43
N ILE A 174 -3.73 11.07 -1.40
CA ILE A 174 -3.19 10.33 -0.25
C ILE A 174 -1.72 10.70 -0.04
N GLY A 175 -0.91 10.67 -1.11
CA GLY A 175 0.49 11.09 -1.04
C GLY A 175 0.65 12.53 -0.56
N GLY A 176 -0.16 13.45 -1.08
CA GLY A 176 -0.19 14.85 -0.65
C GLY A 176 -0.59 15.03 0.81
N LYS A 177 -1.59 14.25 1.28
CA LYS A 177 -2.01 14.25 2.68
C LYS A 177 -0.87 13.81 3.60
N ILE A 178 -0.22 12.69 3.29
CA ILE A 178 0.92 12.17 4.06
C ILE A 178 2.03 13.22 4.16
N LEU A 179 2.36 13.88 3.04
CA LEU A 179 3.37 14.93 3.03
C LEU A 179 2.96 16.15 3.88
N MET A 180 1.70 16.58 3.77
CA MET A 180 1.20 17.75 4.53
C MET A 180 1.12 17.48 6.03
N GLU A 181 0.65 16.31 6.45
CA GLU A 181 0.61 15.93 7.86
C GLU A 181 1.99 15.98 8.51
N HIS A 182 3.02 15.68 7.75
CA HIS A 182 4.39 15.69 8.29
C HIS A 182 5.09 17.06 8.22
N LEU A 183 4.68 17.93 7.28
CA LEU A 183 5.26 19.27 7.18
C LEU A 183 4.65 20.27 8.18
N PHE A 184 3.42 20.02 8.65
CA PHE A 184 2.66 20.97 9.47
C PHE A 184 2.35 20.47 10.89
N PHE A 185 2.60 19.20 11.21
CA PHE A 185 2.43 18.61 12.54
C PHE A 185 3.65 17.81 12.97
#